data_19e40e9ab52f1a1f9373492c8ad29489
#
_entry.id   19e40e9ab52f1a1f9373492c8ad29489
#
_cell.length_a   1.000
_cell.length_b   1.000
_cell.length_c   1.000
_cell.angle_alpha   90.00
_cell.angle_beta   90.00
_cell.angle_gamma   90.00
#
_symmetry.space_group_name_H-M   'P 1'
#
loop_
_entity.id
_entity.type
_entity.pdbx_description
1 polymer ?
#
loop_
_entity_poly.entity_id
_entity_poly.type
_entity_poly.pdbx_seq_one_letter_code
_entity_poly.pdbx_strand_id
1 'polypeptide(L)'
;YRGIQIGRGEMMIKNIEELKVLSEKCSKCMDAKFTGSDGRRHIVLCGGTGCLSSHSAEIKAEFERLVAKKGLGDKVTVNQVGCFGFCSQGPFVKIYPEDTLYRMVKLDDVAEIVEKDIEGGEIVERLLYVDPVTEKKITKQDEITFYKKQVRIALHGCGSINPENIDEALGAGAFQGLAKALQMDRADVIKDILDSGLRGRGGGGFPTGRKWAFAKASVSDQKYVCCNADEGAPGAFMDRSILEGDPHSVLSLIHISEPTRQAEIS
;
A
#
# COMPACT_ATOMS: atom_id res chain seq x y z
N TYR A 1 -0.31 16.68 -21.88
CA TYR A 1 -0.28 16.10 -20.53
C TYR A 1 -0.55 17.22 -19.51
N ARG A 2 -1.69 17.19 -18.82
CA ARG A 2 -1.91 18.04 -17.65
C ARG A 2 -1.29 17.31 -16.46
N GLY A 3 -0.32 17.95 -15.77
CA GLY A 3 0.47 17.33 -14.70
C GLY A 3 -0.35 16.78 -13.54
N ILE A 4 0.23 15.87 -12.81
CA ILE A 4 -0.35 15.29 -11.58
C ILE A 4 -0.26 16.34 -10.47
N GLN A 5 -1.41 16.72 -9.91
CA GLN A 5 -1.49 17.71 -8.83
C GLN A 5 -1.28 17.00 -7.49
N ILE A 6 -0.19 17.32 -6.79
CA ILE A 6 0.17 16.74 -5.49
C ILE A 6 -0.27 17.70 -4.37
N GLY A 7 -1.04 17.19 -3.43
CA GLY A 7 -1.64 17.97 -2.35
C GLY A 7 -0.65 18.48 -1.31
N ARG A 8 -0.06 19.61 -1.58
CA ARG A 8 0.41 20.70 -0.72
C ARG A 8 0.81 21.85 -1.63
N GLY A 9 -0.13 22.76 -1.95
CA GLY A 9 0.16 24.01 -2.68
C GLY A 9 0.95 23.78 -3.98
N GLU A 10 0.26 23.55 -5.09
CA GLU A 10 0.72 23.74 -6.48
C GLU A 10 2.10 23.20 -6.91
N MET A 11 2.58 22.08 -6.39
CA MET A 11 3.73 21.44 -7.01
C MET A 11 3.24 20.46 -8.10
N MET A 12 3.28 20.91 -9.34
CA MET A 12 2.99 20.08 -10.52
C MET A 12 4.30 19.45 -11.03
N ILE A 13 4.39 18.12 -11.00
CA ILE A 13 5.51 17.41 -11.65
C ILE A 13 5.41 17.63 -13.16
N LYS A 14 6.44 18.23 -13.74
CA LYS A 14 6.47 18.62 -15.15
C LYS A 14 7.20 17.62 -16.05
N ASN A 15 8.07 16.81 -15.47
CA ASN A 15 8.91 15.87 -16.21
C ASN A 15 9.33 14.68 -15.33
N ILE A 16 9.95 13.69 -15.97
CA ILE A 16 10.36 12.43 -15.33
C ILE A 16 11.50 12.64 -14.32
N GLU A 17 12.39 13.59 -14.54
CA GLU A 17 13.49 13.88 -13.60
C GLU A 17 12.95 14.46 -12.28
N GLU A 18 11.98 15.36 -12.35
CA GLU A 18 11.30 15.85 -11.14
C GLU A 18 10.61 14.71 -10.38
N LEU A 19 9.97 13.75 -11.09
CA LEU A 19 9.38 12.58 -10.47
C LEU A 19 10.43 11.71 -9.77
N LYS A 20 11.57 11.46 -10.40
CA LYS A 20 12.66 10.66 -9.80
C LYS A 20 13.19 11.31 -8.52
N VAL A 21 13.53 12.61 -8.59
CA VAL A 21 14.01 13.37 -7.43
C VAL A 21 13.02 13.35 -6.28
N LEU A 22 11.71 13.54 -6.58
CA LEU A 22 10.67 13.48 -5.57
C LEU A 22 10.54 12.07 -4.98
N SER A 23 10.54 11.03 -5.82
CA SER A 23 10.46 9.64 -5.36
C SER A 23 11.63 9.26 -4.46
N GLU A 24 12.86 9.68 -4.79
CA GLU A 24 14.04 9.45 -3.95
C GLU A 24 13.92 10.15 -2.59
N LYS A 25 13.39 11.38 -2.57
CA LYS A 25 13.11 12.10 -1.33
C LYS A 25 12.06 11.37 -0.49
N CYS A 26 10.98 10.94 -1.11
CA CYS A 26 9.89 10.21 -0.45
C CYS A 26 10.36 8.85 0.06
N SER A 27 11.23 8.14 -0.70
CA SER A 27 11.83 6.88 -0.25
C SER A 27 12.63 7.06 1.04
N LYS A 28 13.45 8.11 1.12
CA LYS A 28 14.18 8.44 2.37
C LYS A 28 13.25 8.71 3.55
N CYS A 29 12.10 9.36 3.31
CA CYS A 29 11.09 9.56 4.35
C CYS A 29 10.44 8.24 4.79
N MET A 30 10.17 7.33 3.84
CA MET A 30 9.66 5.99 4.17
C MET A 30 10.69 5.16 4.94
N ASP A 31 11.96 5.19 4.53
CA ASP A 31 13.04 4.54 5.26
C ASP A 31 13.15 5.10 6.68
N ALA A 32 13.03 6.41 6.85
CA ALA A 32 13.04 7.05 8.15
C ALA A 32 11.91 6.59 9.06
N LYS A 33 10.69 6.43 8.50
CA LYS A 33 9.52 5.85 9.19
C LYS A 33 9.80 4.44 9.73
N PHE A 34 10.46 3.60 8.93
CA PHE A 34 10.72 2.21 9.31
C PHE A 34 11.93 2.04 10.23
N THR A 35 12.94 2.91 10.09
CA THR A 35 14.19 2.85 10.87
C THR A 35 14.19 3.75 12.10
N GLY A 36 13.20 4.66 12.22
CA GLY A 36 13.15 5.67 13.28
C GLY A 36 14.19 6.78 13.15
N SER A 37 14.84 6.92 11.98
CA SER A 37 15.87 7.95 11.78
C SER A 37 15.32 9.39 11.76
N ASP A 38 13.99 9.55 11.67
CA ASP A 38 13.29 10.83 11.87
C ASP A 38 13.04 11.17 13.36
N GLY A 39 13.42 10.29 14.27
CA GLY A 39 13.22 10.46 15.71
C GLY A 39 11.77 10.30 16.18
N ARG A 40 10.90 9.74 15.35
CA ARG A 40 9.48 9.54 15.63
C ARG A 40 9.11 8.07 15.77
N ARG A 41 8.01 7.83 16.47
CA ARG A 41 7.32 6.55 16.46
C ARG A 41 6.07 6.65 15.58
N HIS A 42 5.81 5.62 14.80
CA HIS A 42 4.70 5.61 13.86
C HIS A 42 3.75 4.48 14.19
N ILE A 43 2.56 4.84 14.65
CA ILE A 43 1.46 3.93 14.89
C ILE A 43 0.68 3.78 13.58
N VAL A 44 0.61 2.57 13.04
CA VAL A 44 -0.18 2.28 11.84
C VAL A 44 -1.26 1.25 12.16
N LEU A 45 -2.47 1.53 11.68
CA LEU A 45 -3.65 0.69 11.92
C LEU A 45 -4.15 0.10 10.60
N CYS A 46 -4.60 -1.14 10.65
CA CYS A 46 -5.22 -1.78 9.51
C CYS A 46 -6.56 -1.11 9.14
N GLY A 47 -6.64 -0.59 7.91
CA GLY A 47 -7.85 -0.02 7.31
C GLY A 47 -8.63 -1.00 6.42
N GLY A 48 -8.27 -2.28 6.39
CA GLY A 48 -9.03 -3.27 5.64
C GLY A 48 -10.44 -3.48 6.18
N THR A 49 -11.38 -3.86 5.32
CA THR A 49 -12.82 -3.99 5.62
C THR A 49 -13.12 -4.75 6.92
N GLY A 50 -12.44 -5.89 7.16
CA GLY A 50 -12.66 -6.69 8.37
C GLY A 50 -12.24 -5.95 9.65
N CYS A 51 -11.14 -5.19 9.60
CA CYS A 51 -10.70 -4.39 10.74
C CYS A 51 -11.59 -3.17 10.96
N LEU A 52 -12.05 -2.51 9.90
CA LEU A 52 -13.03 -1.41 9.99
C LEU A 52 -14.35 -1.88 10.60
N SER A 53 -14.85 -3.05 10.20
CA SER A 53 -16.04 -3.66 10.82
C SER A 53 -15.83 -4.03 12.29
N SER A 54 -14.58 -4.13 12.73
CA SER A 54 -14.17 -4.39 14.12
C SER A 54 -13.65 -3.13 14.81
N HIS A 55 -14.15 -1.96 14.41
CA HIS A 55 -13.91 -0.66 15.04
C HIS A 55 -12.49 -0.11 14.94
N SER A 56 -11.70 -0.48 13.90
CA SER A 56 -10.34 0.05 13.78
C SER A 56 -10.29 1.58 13.55
N ALA A 57 -11.34 2.17 13.00
CA ALA A 57 -11.46 3.62 12.85
C ALA A 57 -11.59 4.33 14.21
N GLU A 58 -12.41 3.80 15.10
CA GLU A 58 -12.57 4.31 16.47
C GLU A 58 -11.29 4.13 17.30
N ILE A 59 -10.60 2.98 17.12
CA ILE A 59 -9.29 2.73 17.74
C ILE A 59 -8.28 3.77 17.27
N LYS A 60 -8.24 4.09 15.97
CA LYS A 60 -7.38 5.15 15.42
C LYS A 60 -7.69 6.50 16.05
N ALA A 61 -8.95 6.89 16.09
CA ALA A 61 -9.37 8.17 16.67
C ALA A 61 -8.97 8.28 18.14
N GLU A 62 -9.04 7.18 18.90
CA GLU A 62 -8.63 7.16 20.31
C GLU A 62 -7.11 7.30 20.46
N PHE A 63 -6.30 6.67 19.59
CA PHE A 63 -4.86 6.91 19.55
C PHE A 63 -4.55 8.38 19.28
N GLU A 64 -5.18 8.99 18.27
CA GLU A 64 -5.00 10.40 17.93
C GLU A 64 -5.36 11.30 19.12
N ARG A 65 -6.48 11.01 19.78
CA ARG A 65 -6.93 11.74 20.97
C ARG A 65 -5.94 11.67 22.14
N LEU A 66 -5.41 10.47 22.42
CA LEU A 66 -4.46 10.28 23.52
C LEU A 66 -3.10 10.88 23.22
N VAL A 67 -2.60 10.71 21.99
CA VAL A 67 -1.35 11.33 21.51
C VAL A 67 -1.42 12.87 21.67
N ALA A 68 -2.53 13.46 21.24
CA ALA A 68 -2.76 14.91 21.39
C ALA A 68 -2.85 15.33 22.87
N LYS A 69 -3.64 14.59 23.69
CA LYS A 69 -3.84 14.86 25.12
C LYS A 69 -2.52 14.83 25.91
N LYS A 70 -1.61 13.91 25.54
CA LYS A 70 -0.31 13.73 26.19
C LYS A 70 0.80 14.64 25.60
N GLY A 71 0.48 15.45 24.59
CA GLY A 71 1.46 16.34 23.95
C GLY A 71 2.54 15.61 23.15
N LEU A 72 2.24 14.42 22.65
CA LEU A 72 3.19 13.58 21.91
C LEU A 72 3.18 13.80 20.40
N GLY A 73 2.42 14.76 19.87
CA GLY A 73 2.21 14.96 18.43
C GLY A 73 3.48 15.21 17.62
N ASP A 74 4.53 15.76 18.22
CA ASP A 74 5.82 15.95 17.54
C ASP A 74 6.64 14.66 17.45
N LYS A 75 6.36 13.69 18.31
CA LYS A 75 7.13 12.44 18.44
C LYS A 75 6.39 11.21 17.93
N VAL A 76 5.07 11.29 17.79
CA VAL A 76 4.22 10.13 17.42
C VAL A 76 3.27 10.52 16.31
N THR A 77 3.21 9.69 15.27
CA THR A 77 2.19 9.79 14.22
C THR A 77 1.22 8.63 14.29
N VAL A 78 -0.03 8.87 13.92
CA VAL A 78 -1.07 7.83 13.84
C VAL A 78 -1.65 7.82 12.44
N ASN A 79 -1.50 6.71 11.72
CA ASN A 79 -1.94 6.58 10.34
C ASN A 79 -2.73 5.30 10.11
N GLN A 80 -3.65 5.34 9.16
CA GLN A 80 -4.31 4.16 8.64
C GLN A 80 -3.56 3.67 7.40
N VAL A 81 -3.39 2.35 7.30
CA VAL A 81 -2.71 1.70 6.17
C VAL A 81 -3.62 0.63 5.56
N GLY A 82 -3.28 0.14 4.39
CA GLY A 82 -4.01 -0.93 3.72
C GLY A 82 -4.08 -2.22 4.53
N CYS A 83 -4.81 -3.21 4.02
CA CYS A 83 -5.07 -4.47 4.70
C CYS A 83 -3.80 -5.28 4.98
N PHE A 84 -3.61 -5.73 6.24
CA PHE A 84 -2.52 -6.64 6.60
C PHE A 84 -2.71 -8.07 6.06
N GLY A 85 -3.92 -8.43 5.60
CA GLY A 85 -4.20 -9.73 4.98
C GLY A 85 -4.48 -10.87 5.95
N PHE A 86 -4.59 -10.63 7.25
CA PHE A 86 -4.84 -11.66 8.27
C PHE A 86 -6.07 -11.32 9.13
N CYS A 87 -7.21 -11.13 8.47
CA CYS A 87 -8.44 -10.58 9.06
C CYS A 87 -8.93 -11.31 10.33
N SER A 88 -8.71 -12.63 10.44
CA SER A 88 -9.11 -13.39 11.64
C SER A 88 -8.38 -12.98 12.93
N GLN A 89 -7.29 -12.22 12.82
CA GLN A 89 -6.48 -11.73 13.94
C GLN A 89 -6.54 -10.20 14.10
N GLY A 90 -7.34 -9.50 13.29
CA GLY A 90 -7.55 -8.06 13.40
C GLY A 90 -8.51 -7.67 14.53
N PRO A 91 -8.62 -6.39 14.88
CA PRO A 91 -7.84 -5.26 14.35
C PRO A 91 -6.36 -5.31 14.69
N PHE A 92 -5.53 -4.88 13.71
CA PHE A 92 -4.08 -4.80 13.89
C PHE A 92 -3.63 -3.37 14.15
N VAL A 93 -2.68 -3.24 15.06
CA VAL A 93 -1.89 -2.02 15.30
C VAL A 93 -0.42 -2.40 15.21
N LYS A 94 0.34 -1.67 14.40
CA LYS A 94 1.76 -1.88 14.23
C LYS A 94 2.52 -0.61 14.60
N ILE A 95 3.62 -0.75 15.30
CA ILE A 95 4.42 0.38 15.79
C ILE A 95 5.82 0.29 15.19
N TYR A 96 6.24 1.35 14.53
CA TYR A 96 7.60 1.53 14.02
C TYR A 96 8.35 2.56 14.89
N PRO A 97 9.68 2.43 15.01
CA PRO A 97 10.59 1.53 14.29
C PRO A 97 10.73 0.13 14.88
N GLU A 98 10.17 -0.17 16.05
CA GLU A 98 10.36 -1.44 16.74
C GLU A 98 9.78 -2.64 15.97
N ASP A 99 8.91 -2.35 15.00
CA ASP A 99 8.21 -3.34 14.17
C ASP A 99 7.27 -4.25 14.99
N THR A 100 6.76 -3.72 16.12
CA THR A 100 5.87 -4.46 17.02
C THR A 100 4.46 -4.54 16.42
N LEU A 101 3.93 -5.75 16.25
CA LEU A 101 2.58 -6.00 15.76
C LEU A 101 1.66 -6.47 16.87
N TYR A 102 0.65 -5.68 17.20
CA TYR A 102 -0.45 -6.03 18.09
C TYR A 102 -1.66 -6.53 17.31
N ARG A 103 -2.32 -7.56 17.81
CA ARG A 103 -3.51 -8.18 17.20
C ARG A 103 -4.73 -8.05 18.10
N MET A 104 -5.93 -8.16 17.48
CA MET A 104 -7.23 -8.14 18.18
C MET A 104 -7.37 -6.97 19.15
N VAL A 105 -6.78 -5.83 18.78
CA VAL A 105 -6.76 -4.62 19.61
C VAL A 105 -8.19 -4.07 19.73
N LYS A 106 -8.58 -3.73 20.96
CA LYS A 106 -9.86 -3.11 21.28
C LYS A 106 -9.65 -1.66 21.72
N LEU A 107 -10.72 -0.89 21.77
CA LEU A 107 -10.69 0.51 22.20
C LEU A 107 -10.05 0.67 23.59
N ASP A 108 -10.38 -0.21 24.52
CA ASP A 108 -9.85 -0.18 25.91
C ASP A 108 -8.35 -0.49 26.00
N ASP A 109 -7.76 -1.13 24.96
CA ASP A 109 -6.35 -1.46 24.94
C ASP A 109 -5.46 -0.25 24.57
N VAL A 110 -6.05 0.78 23.94
CA VAL A 110 -5.31 1.93 23.39
C VAL A 110 -4.55 2.67 24.47
N ALA A 111 -5.19 2.90 25.63
CA ALA A 111 -4.55 3.58 26.74
C ALA A 111 -3.32 2.81 27.25
N GLU A 112 -3.43 1.49 27.40
CA GLU A 112 -2.31 0.65 27.83
C GLU A 112 -1.17 0.64 26.82
N ILE A 113 -1.46 0.58 25.50
CA ILE A 113 -0.43 0.66 24.46
C ILE A 113 0.29 2.00 24.50
N VAL A 114 -0.45 3.10 24.65
CA VAL A 114 0.16 4.44 24.72
C VAL A 114 1.02 4.59 25.96
N GLU A 115 0.56 4.15 27.13
CA GLU A 115 1.30 4.29 28.39
C GLU A 115 2.51 3.37 28.47
N LYS A 116 2.33 2.09 28.17
CA LYS A 116 3.41 1.10 28.33
C LYS A 116 4.39 1.16 27.17
N ASP A 117 3.89 1.07 25.93
CA ASP A 117 4.77 0.95 24.77
C ASP A 117 5.24 2.33 24.29
N ILE A 118 4.32 3.26 23.99
CA ILE A 118 4.71 4.54 23.39
C ILE A 118 5.52 5.40 24.36
N GLU A 119 5.14 5.49 25.63
CA GLU A 119 5.84 6.29 26.63
C GLU A 119 6.91 5.50 27.38
N GLY A 120 6.61 4.26 27.75
CA GLY A 120 7.46 3.42 28.60
C GLY A 120 8.44 2.54 27.85
N GLY A 121 8.24 2.29 26.56
CA GLY A 121 9.07 1.36 25.75
C GLY A 121 8.87 -0.12 26.12
N GLU A 122 7.76 -0.45 26.81
CA GLU A 122 7.45 -1.82 27.23
C GLU A 122 6.34 -2.42 26.37
N ILE A 123 6.61 -3.56 25.76
CA ILE A 123 5.65 -4.26 24.88
C ILE A 123 4.46 -4.78 25.69
N VAL A 124 3.24 -4.57 25.16
CA VAL A 124 2.00 -5.13 25.74
C VAL A 124 1.85 -6.60 25.32
N GLU A 125 2.52 -7.49 25.99
CA GLU A 125 2.68 -8.90 25.62
C GLU A 125 1.37 -9.66 25.40
N ARG A 126 0.26 -9.30 26.08
CA ARG A 126 -1.04 -9.98 25.91
C ARG A 126 -1.66 -9.76 24.53
N LEU A 127 -1.25 -8.70 23.83
CA LEU A 127 -1.73 -8.34 22.49
C LEU A 127 -0.85 -8.90 21.37
N LEU A 128 0.24 -9.58 21.69
CA LEU A 128 1.10 -10.22 20.70
C LEU A 128 0.43 -11.45 20.09
N TYR A 129 0.85 -11.78 18.86
CA TYR A 129 0.46 -13.04 18.24
C TYR A 129 1.13 -14.21 18.97
N VAL A 130 0.34 -15.22 19.28
CA VAL A 130 0.85 -16.49 19.85
C VAL A 130 0.81 -17.53 18.73
N ASP A 131 1.96 -18.06 18.38
CA ASP A 131 2.06 -19.13 17.38
C ASP A 131 1.38 -20.41 17.93
N PRO A 132 0.40 -20.97 17.20
CA PRO A 132 -0.40 -22.08 17.72
C PRO A 132 0.37 -23.41 17.84
N VAL A 133 1.55 -23.50 17.25
CA VAL A 133 2.36 -24.72 17.29
C VAL A 133 3.46 -24.63 18.34
N THR A 134 4.13 -23.48 18.42
CA THR A 134 5.28 -23.30 19.33
C THR A 134 4.89 -22.62 20.64
N GLU A 135 3.67 -22.10 20.75
CA GLU A 135 3.15 -21.31 21.87
C GLU A 135 3.97 -20.04 22.19
N LYS A 136 4.89 -19.67 21.29
CA LYS A 136 5.72 -18.48 21.46
C LYS A 136 4.97 -17.22 21.08
N LYS A 137 5.16 -16.16 21.85
CA LYS A 137 4.74 -14.81 21.49
C LYS A 137 5.64 -14.27 20.40
N ILE A 138 5.07 -13.73 19.35
CA ILE A 138 5.77 -13.18 18.20
C ILE A 138 5.48 -11.69 18.13
N THR A 139 6.53 -10.89 18.09
CA THR A 139 6.44 -9.42 18.05
C THR A 139 6.35 -8.89 16.63
N LYS A 140 7.11 -9.48 15.69
CA LYS A 140 7.24 -8.97 14.32
C LYS A 140 6.36 -9.71 13.34
N GLN A 141 5.76 -8.96 12.43
CA GLN A 141 4.87 -9.51 11.40
C GLN A 141 5.54 -10.61 10.58
N ASP A 142 6.77 -10.38 10.12
CA ASP A 142 7.48 -11.31 9.23
C ASP A 142 7.92 -12.61 9.92
N GLU A 143 7.88 -12.63 11.26
CA GLU A 143 8.16 -13.84 12.04
C GLU A 143 6.93 -14.74 12.20
N ILE A 144 5.73 -14.25 11.92
CA ILE A 144 4.49 -15.04 11.95
C ILE A 144 4.50 -16.04 10.79
N THR A 145 4.28 -17.32 11.10
CA THR A 145 4.30 -18.42 10.11
C THR A 145 3.40 -18.18 8.91
N PHE A 146 2.26 -17.52 9.13
CA PHE A 146 1.33 -17.14 8.07
C PHE A 146 1.98 -16.21 7.02
N TYR A 147 2.73 -15.21 7.46
CA TYR A 147 3.40 -14.26 6.56
C TYR A 147 4.70 -14.82 5.96
N LYS A 148 5.48 -15.58 6.70
CA LYS A 148 6.73 -16.21 6.22
C LYS A 148 6.58 -17.03 4.93
N LYS A 149 5.39 -17.57 4.69
CA LYS A 149 5.09 -18.42 3.54
C LYS A 149 4.51 -17.64 2.35
N GLN A 150 4.39 -16.31 2.45
CA GLN A 150 3.80 -15.47 1.41
C GLN A 150 4.84 -14.60 0.72
N VAL A 151 4.72 -14.46 -0.59
CA VAL A 151 5.38 -13.42 -1.38
C VAL A 151 4.29 -12.46 -1.85
N ARG A 152 4.22 -11.28 -1.24
CA ARG A 152 3.19 -10.29 -1.52
C ARG A 152 3.66 -9.36 -2.63
N ILE A 153 3.23 -9.60 -3.87
CA ILE A 153 3.56 -8.78 -5.04
C ILE A 153 2.51 -7.68 -5.23
N ALA A 154 1.26 -8.06 -5.50
CA ALA A 154 0.18 -7.10 -5.72
C ALA A 154 -0.24 -6.32 -4.45
N LEU A 155 0.01 -6.89 -3.28
CA LEU A 155 -0.30 -6.29 -1.98
C LEU A 155 0.96 -5.78 -1.26
N HIS A 156 2.06 -5.49 -1.96
CA HIS A 156 3.32 -5.10 -1.32
C HIS A 156 3.20 -3.82 -0.50
N GLY A 157 2.43 -2.83 -0.97
CA GLY A 157 2.15 -1.58 -0.27
C GLY A 157 1.16 -1.70 0.90
N CYS A 158 0.31 -2.75 0.89
CA CYS A 158 -0.73 -2.93 1.91
C CYS A 158 -0.14 -3.27 3.28
N GLY A 159 -0.56 -2.55 4.31
CA GLY A 159 -0.06 -2.69 5.68
C GLY A 159 1.17 -1.83 5.99
N SER A 160 1.69 -1.08 5.02
CA SER A 160 2.88 -0.23 5.20
C SER A 160 2.67 1.23 4.77
N ILE A 161 1.97 1.47 3.67
CA ILE A 161 1.71 2.82 3.16
C ILE A 161 0.32 3.33 3.58
N ASN A 162 0.23 4.64 3.79
CA ASN A 162 -1.04 5.34 3.88
C ASN A 162 -1.57 5.58 2.46
N PRO A 163 -2.70 4.95 2.06
CA PRO A 163 -3.22 5.03 0.68
C PRO A 163 -3.68 6.45 0.29
N GLU A 164 -3.95 7.31 1.26
CA GLU A 164 -4.33 8.71 1.04
C GLU A 164 -3.13 9.65 0.91
N ASN A 165 -1.90 9.13 1.07
CA ASN A 165 -0.67 9.91 1.02
C ASN A 165 0.17 9.51 -0.21
N ILE A 166 0.14 10.36 -1.24
CA ILE A 166 0.89 10.14 -2.47
C ILE A 166 2.41 10.12 -2.25
N ASP A 167 2.92 10.85 -1.26
CA ASP A 167 4.35 10.85 -0.95
C ASP A 167 4.80 9.48 -0.44
N GLU A 168 3.99 8.80 0.38
CA GLU A 168 4.26 7.43 0.81
C GLU A 168 4.18 6.45 -0.37
N ALA A 169 3.22 6.63 -1.27
CA ALA A 169 3.13 5.81 -2.48
C ALA A 169 4.35 6.01 -3.40
N LEU A 170 4.80 7.24 -3.61
CA LEU A 170 6.01 7.56 -4.37
C LEU A 170 7.26 6.95 -3.71
N GLY A 171 7.35 7.04 -2.38
CA GLY A 171 8.42 6.43 -1.60
C GLY A 171 8.46 4.91 -1.71
N ALA A 172 7.29 4.28 -1.85
CA ALA A 172 7.14 2.84 -2.10
C ALA A 172 7.34 2.44 -3.57
N GLY A 173 7.65 3.38 -4.47
CA GLY A 173 7.96 3.12 -5.88
C GLY A 173 6.80 3.29 -6.86
N ALA A 174 5.67 3.88 -6.44
CA ALA A 174 4.56 4.17 -7.34
C ALA A 174 5.01 5.04 -8.52
N PHE A 175 4.40 4.82 -9.69
CA PHE A 175 4.65 5.53 -10.96
C PHE A 175 6.04 5.33 -11.58
N GLN A 176 6.98 4.58 -10.98
CA GLN A 176 8.29 4.30 -11.59
C GLN A 176 8.14 3.49 -12.90
N GLY A 177 7.24 2.51 -12.91
CA GLY A 177 6.92 1.75 -14.11
C GLY A 177 6.33 2.63 -15.22
N LEU A 178 5.46 3.58 -14.85
CA LEU A 178 4.92 4.57 -15.79
C LEU A 178 6.02 5.46 -16.36
N ALA A 179 6.91 5.98 -15.51
CA ALA A 179 8.05 6.80 -15.92
C ALA A 179 8.95 6.06 -16.94
N LYS A 180 9.18 4.75 -16.72
CA LYS A 180 9.89 3.89 -17.67
C LYS A 180 9.12 3.75 -18.99
N ALA A 181 7.84 3.41 -18.92
CA ALA A 181 7.00 3.16 -20.09
C ALA A 181 6.86 4.40 -20.99
N LEU A 182 6.81 5.61 -20.41
CA LEU A 182 6.75 6.87 -21.17
C LEU A 182 8.03 7.18 -21.97
N GLN A 183 9.14 6.51 -21.66
CA GLN A 183 10.41 6.65 -22.38
C GLN A 183 10.63 5.54 -23.42
N MET A 184 9.72 4.58 -23.53
CA MET A 184 9.82 3.43 -24.41
C MET A 184 8.87 3.55 -25.59
N ASP A 185 9.23 2.90 -26.71
CA ASP A 185 8.28 2.68 -27.78
C ASP A 185 7.14 1.75 -27.32
N ARG A 186 5.94 2.00 -27.79
CA ARG A 186 4.74 1.21 -27.45
C ARG A 186 4.90 -0.29 -27.73
N ALA A 187 5.65 -0.62 -28.81
CA ALA A 187 5.94 -2.01 -29.15
C ALA A 187 6.84 -2.67 -28.10
N ASP A 188 7.81 -1.93 -27.58
CA ASP A 188 8.74 -2.43 -26.57
C ASP A 188 8.07 -2.62 -25.21
N VAL A 189 7.14 -1.73 -24.83
CA VAL A 189 6.32 -1.93 -23.63
C VAL A 189 5.51 -3.23 -23.72
N ILE A 190 4.88 -3.49 -24.88
CA ILE A 190 4.13 -4.74 -25.12
C ILE A 190 5.07 -5.94 -25.10
N LYS A 191 6.25 -5.81 -25.69
CA LYS A 191 7.28 -6.86 -25.69
C LYS A 191 7.74 -7.19 -24.28
N ASP A 192 8.03 -6.20 -23.43
CA ASP A 192 8.40 -6.41 -22.02
C ASP A 192 7.31 -7.23 -21.27
N ILE A 193 6.03 -6.91 -21.50
CA ILE A 193 4.91 -7.65 -20.89
C ILE A 193 4.79 -9.07 -21.46
N LEU A 194 5.08 -9.27 -22.76
CA LEU A 194 5.10 -10.61 -23.36
C LEU A 194 6.23 -11.46 -22.77
N ASP A 195 7.44 -10.89 -22.72
CA ASP A 195 8.64 -11.57 -22.25
C ASP A 195 8.58 -11.91 -20.75
N SER A 196 7.86 -11.07 -19.96
CA SER A 196 7.61 -11.34 -18.55
C SER A 196 6.74 -12.58 -18.28
N GLY A 197 6.04 -13.08 -19.31
CA GLY A 197 5.10 -14.19 -19.17
C GLY A 197 3.86 -13.89 -18.33
N LEU A 198 3.58 -12.60 -18.02
CA LEU A 198 2.42 -12.19 -17.23
C LEU A 198 1.11 -12.69 -17.84
N ARG A 199 0.27 -13.28 -17.01
CA ARG A 199 -1.04 -13.80 -17.38
C ARG A 199 -2.15 -13.15 -16.59
N GLY A 200 -3.35 -13.12 -17.17
CA GLY A 200 -4.56 -12.69 -16.48
C GLY A 200 -4.84 -13.52 -15.22
N ARG A 201 -5.36 -12.88 -14.19
CA ARG A 201 -5.67 -13.46 -12.88
C ARG A 201 -7.18 -13.66 -12.65
N GLY A 202 -8.02 -13.36 -13.63
CA GLY A 202 -9.47 -13.59 -13.58
C GLY A 202 -9.91 -15.02 -13.92
N GLY A 203 -9.02 -16.03 -13.79
CA GLY A 203 -9.32 -17.45 -13.99
C GLY A 203 -8.88 -18.01 -15.35
N GLY A 204 -8.98 -17.25 -16.46
CA GLY A 204 -8.64 -17.73 -17.81
C GLY A 204 -7.14 -17.81 -18.11
N GLY A 205 -6.29 -17.13 -17.35
CA GLY A 205 -4.84 -17.19 -17.50
C GLY A 205 -4.31 -16.74 -18.87
N PHE A 206 -5.07 -15.91 -19.60
CA PHE A 206 -4.67 -15.46 -20.93
C PHE A 206 -3.41 -14.57 -20.86
N PRO A 207 -2.43 -14.71 -21.80
CA PRO A 207 -1.22 -13.91 -21.79
C PRO A 207 -1.53 -12.41 -21.95
N THR A 208 -1.18 -11.60 -20.95
CA THR A 208 -1.51 -10.17 -20.88
C THR A 208 -0.91 -9.40 -22.06
N GLY A 209 0.35 -9.64 -22.40
CA GLY A 209 1.01 -8.97 -23.52
C GLY A 209 0.36 -9.29 -24.87
N ARG A 210 -0.18 -10.50 -25.08
CA ARG A 210 -0.97 -10.81 -26.28
C ARG A 210 -2.26 -10.00 -26.34
N LYS A 211 -2.95 -9.85 -25.23
CA LYS A 211 -4.15 -9.01 -25.16
C LYS A 211 -3.85 -7.57 -25.52
N TRP A 212 -2.74 -7.02 -25.05
CA TRP A 212 -2.30 -5.67 -25.39
C TRP A 212 -1.90 -5.55 -26.87
N ALA A 213 -1.19 -6.55 -27.42
CA ALA A 213 -0.85 -6.59 -28.84
C ALA A 213 -2.10 -6.57 -29.73
N PHE A 214 -3.14 -7.35 -29.42
CA PHE A 214 -4.39 -7.33 -30.14
C PHE A 214 -5.11 -5.99 -30.06
N ALA A 215 -5.15 -5.38 -28.87
CA ALA A 215 -5.74 -4.06 -28.70
C ALA A 215 -4.99 -2.98 -29.50
N LYS A 216 -3.64 -3.06 -29.56
CA LYS A 216 -2.81 -2.17 -30.38
C LYS A 216 -3.11 -2.37 -31.88
N ALA A 217 -3.19 -3.59 -32.35
CA ALA A 217 -3.42 -3.93 -33.77
C ALA A 217 -4.85 -3.61 -34.24
N SER A 218 -5.80 -3.50 -33.35
CA SER A 218 -7.20 -3.16 -33.70
C SER A 218 -7.27 -1.75 -34.31
N VAL A 219 -7.90 -1.65 -35.49
CA VAL A 219 -8.15 -0.38 -36.15
C VAL A 219 -9.39 0.27 -35.54
N SER A 220 -9.20 1.44 -34.92
CA SER A 220 -10.30 2.19 -34.30
C SER A 220 -9.85 3.63 -34.07
N ASP A 221 -10.77 4.57 -34.21
CA ASP A 221 -10.54 5.99 -33.93
C ASP A 221 -10.24 6.26 -32.48
N GLN A 222 -10.83 5.45 -31.58
CA GLN A 222 -10.63 5.55 -30.15
C GLN A 222 -10.55 4.16 -29.51
N LYS A 223 -9.67 4.03 -28.53
CA LYS A 223 -9.52 2.83 -27.70
C LYS A 223 -9.71 3.18 -26.22
N TYR A 224 -10.12 2.21 -25.44
CA TYR A 224 -10.43 2.40 -24.04
C TYR A 224 -9.63 1.41 -23.18
N VAL A 225 -9.21 1.85 -21.99
CA VAL A 225 -8.71 1.00 -20.93
C VAL A 225 -9.82 0.87 -19.88
N CYS A 226 -10.23 -0.36 -19.60
CA CYS A 226 -11.21 -0.66 -18.57
C CYS A 226 -10.50 -1.36 -17.40
N CYS A 227 -10.56 -0.74 -16.22
CA CYS A 227 -10.17 -1.39 -14.97
C CYS A 227 -11.40 -2.11 -14.41
N ASN A 228 -11.36 -3.43 -14.43
CA ASN A 228 -12.42 -4.24 -13.84
C ASN A 228 -12.02 -4.66 -12.44
N ALA A 229 -12.77 -4.21 -11.44
CA ALA A 229 -12.64 -4.54 -10.03
C ALA A 229 -14.01 -4.92 -9.44
N ASP A 230 -14.86 -5.59 -10.22
CA ASP A 230 -16.21 -6.02 -9.81
C ASP A 230 -16.15 -6.98 -8.62
N GLU A 231 -15.17 -7.91 -8.60
CA GLU A 231 -14.92 -8.87 -7.51
C GLU A 231 -16.21 -9.55 -6.99
N GLY A 232 -17.08 -9.97 -7.91
CA GLY A 232 -18.43 -10.47 -7.63
C GLY A 232 -18.50 -11.80 -6.87
N ALA A 233 -17.39 -12.48 -6.60
CA ALA A 233 -17.38 -13.71 -5.83
C ALA A 233 -17.55 -13.42 -4.32
N PRO A 234 -18.55 -14.03 -3.64
CA PRO A 234 -18.73 -13.85 -2.21
C PRO A 234 -17.48 -14.25 -1.41
N GLY A 235 -17.00 -13.37 -0.53
CA GLY A 235 -15.81 -13.58 0.28
C GLY A 235 -14.47 -13.25 -0.42
N ALA A 236 -14.50 -12.81 -1.67
CA ALA A 236 -13.33 -12.24 -2.34
C ALA A 236 -13.12 -10.77 -1.90
N PHE A 237 -11.88 -10.39 -1.59
CA PHE A 237 -11.51 -9.05 -1.14
C PHE A 237 -10.14 -8.60 -1.68
N MET A 238 -9.64 -9.24 -2.74
CA MET A 238 -8.30 -8.94 -3.27
C MET A 238 -8.30 -7.60 -3.99
N ASP A 239 -9.20 -7.39 -4.95
CA ASP A 239 -9.29 -6.17 -5.75
C ASP A 239 -9.60 -4.98 -4.85
N ARG A 240 -10.55 -5.15 -3.94
CA ARG A 240 -10.88 -4.15 -2.92
C ARG A 240 -9.67 -3.80 -2.05
N SER A 241 -8.93 -4.82 -1.58
CA SER A 241 -7.74 -4.58 -0.74
C SER A 241 -6.66 -3.80 -1.47
N ILE A 242 -6.49 -4.01 -2.78
CA ILE A 242 -5.54 -3.26 -3.61
C ILE A 242 -6.04 -1.82 -3.79
N LEU A 243 -7.31 -1.63 -4.18
CA LEU A 243 -7.88 -0.31 -4.42
C LEU A 243 -7.91 0.57 -3.17
N GLU A 244 -8.22 -0.01 -2.01
CA GLU A 244 -8.26 0.71 -0.73
C GLU A 244 -6.88 0.88 -0.10
N GLY A 245 -5.94 -0.04 -0.37
CA GLY A 245 -4.64 -0.07 0.31
C GLY A 245 -3.47 0.47 -0.50
N ASP A 246 -3.56 0.43 -1.84
CA ASP A 246 -2.54 0.95 -2.76
C ASP A 246 -3.17 1.39 -4.10
N PRO A 247 -4.05 2.40 -4.09
CA PRO A 247 -4.73 2.88 -5.30
C PRO A 247 -3.74 3.42 -6.35
N HIS A 248 -2.59 3.92 -5.93
CA HIS A 248 -1.60 4.51 -6.82
C HIS A 248 -0.94 3.48 -7.75
N SER A 249 -0.77 2.24 -7.29
CA SER A 249 -0.30 1.13 -8.14
C SER A 249 -1.30 0.83 -9.26
N VAL A 250 -2.61 0.86 -8.97
CA VAL A 250 -3.67 0.67 -9.98
C VAL A 250 -3.68 1.81 -10.98
N LEU A 251 -3.63 3.07 -10.50
CA LEU A 251 -3.59 4.25 -11.36
C LEU A 251 -2.34 4.25 -12.27
N SER A 252 -1.18 3.90 -11.72
CA SER A 252 0.06 3.76 -12.48
C SER A 252 -0.09 2.75 -13.62
N LEU A 253 -0.69 1.58 -13.35
CA LEU A 253 -0.90 0.54 -14.36
C LEU A 253 -1.90 0.97 -15.45
N ILE A 254 -2.97 1.67 -15.09
CA ILE A 254 -3.92 2.22 -16.06
C ILE A 254 -3.17 3.15 -17.04
N HIS A 255 -2.36 4.07 -16.53
CA HIS A 255 -1.58 4.99 -17.36
C HIS A 255 -0.48 4.31 -18.16
N ILE A 256 0.15 3.25 -17.68
CA ILE A 256 1.08 2.42 -18.46
C ILE A 256 0.37 1.80 -19.68
N SER A 257 -0.89 1.42 -19.52
CA SER A 257 -1.68 0.82 -20.59
C SER A 257 -2.13 1.85 -21.66
N GLU A 258 -2.27 3.12 -21.33
CA GLU A 258 -2.75 4.17 -22.23
C GLU A 258 -1.83 4.42 -23.44
N PRO A 259 -0.50 4.56 -23.32
CA PRO A 259 0.39 4.75 -24.44
C PRO A 259 0.30 3.63 -25.49
N THR A 260 0.02 2.41 -25.07
CA THR A 260 -0.15 1.27 -26.00
C THR A 260 -1.48 1.31 -26.74
N ARG A 261 -2.41 2.12 -26.28
CA ARG A 261 -3.78 2.27 -26.79
C ARG A 261 -3.92 3.33 -27.88
N GLN A 262 -3.27 4.50 -27.73
CA GLN A 262 -3.48 5.63 -28.62
C GLN A 262 -2.97 5.35 -30.03
N ALA A 263 -3.82 5.63 -31.06
CA ALA A 263 -3.36 5.84 -32.41
C ALA A 263 -2.49 7.09 -32.45
N GLU A 264 -1.48 7.10 -33.31
CA GLU A 264 -0.69 8.31 -33.57
C GLU A 264 -1.63 9.41 -34.06
N ILE A 265 -1.78 10.45 -33.24
CA ILE A 265 -2.29 11.73 -33.75
C ILE A 265 -1.03 12.46 -34.21
N SER A 266 -0.80 12.40 -35.52
CA SER A 266 0.18 13.22 -36.24
C SER A 266 -0.25 14.69 -36.21
#